data_65231b5131f2403be52746bee4337a91
#
_entry.id   65231b5131f2403be52746bee4337a91
#
_cell.length_a   1.000
_cell.length_b   1.000
_cell.length_c   1.000
_cell.angle_alpha   90.00
_cell.angle_beta   90.00
_cell.angle_gamma   90.00
#
_symmetry.space_group_name_H-M   'P 1'
#
loop_
_entity.id
_entity.type
_entity.pdbx_description
1 polymer ?
#
loop_
_entity_poly.entity_id
_entity_poly.type
_entity_poly.pdbx_seq_one_letter_code
_entity_poly.pdbx_strand_id
1 'polypeptide(L)'
;GVGREDGKEKGEYSALWYKKDRFNVLDSGYFWLSETPEVAGSKGWDGACERIASWVKLQDKVSDKEYFALNTHLDHVGGMARREGISLMLDRVNELSDGLPVIVTGDFNSEPESDVIKHVTDSANPEHLTDARQASSIVYGPSWSFHDFGKIPYNKRPLIDYVFVRNGLKVLRYGILAETENNGFLSDHTPVLVTVE
;
A
#
# COMPACT_ATOMS: atom_id res chain seq x y z
N GLY A 1 -6.18 -1.16 -12.44
CA GLY A 1 -5.14 -2.18 -12.25
C GLY A 1 -5.32 -3.35 -13.21
N VAL A 2 -4.34 -4.24 -13.21
CA VAL A 2 -4.31 -5.46 -14.03
C VAL A 2 -3.97 -6.66 -13.16
N GLY A 3 -4.24 -7.86 -13.66
CA GLY A 3 -3.87 -9.11 -12.99
C GLY A 3 -2.35 -9.31 -12.98
N ARG A 4 -1.80 -9.72 -11.85
CA ARG A 4 -0.34 -9.78 -11.62
C ARG A 4 0.38 -10.85 -12.44
N GLU A 5 -0.34 -11.92 -12.91
CA GLU A 5 0.27 -13.03 -13.60
C GLU A 5 0.51 -12.77 -15.09
N ASP A 6 -0.33 -11.95 -15.73
CA ASP A 6 -0.26 -11.73 -17.18
C ASP A 6 -0.34 -10.27 -17.61
N GLY A 7 -0.50 -9.35 -16.67
CA GLY A 7 -0.73 -7.94 -16.96
C GLY A 7 -2.08 -7.64 -17.61
N LYS A 8 -3.04 -8.56 -17.50
CA LYS A 8 -4.40 -8.45 -18.05
C LYS A 8 -5.43 -8.84 -17.00
N GLU A 9 -5.87 -10.09 -16.98
CA GLU A 9 -6.97 -10.56 -16.14
C GLU A 9 -6.59 -11.66 -15.13
N LYS A 10 -5.40 -12.28 -15.27
CA LYS A 10 -5.01 -13.39 -14.41
C LYS A 10 -4.31 -12.95 -13.13
N GLY A 11 -4.63 -13.66 -12.05
CA GLY A 11 -4.07 -13.44 -10.73
C GLY A 11 -4.75 -12.32 -9.96
N GLU A 12 -4.21 -12.02 -8.79
CA GLU A 12 -4.72 -10.95 -7.93
C GLU A 12 -4.35 -9.57 -8.48
N TYR A 13 -5.17 -8.58 -8.13
CA TYR A 13 -5.00 -7.18 -8.51
C TYR A 13 -4.54 -6.36 -7.31
N SER A 14 -3.58 -5.48 -7.50
CA SER A 14 -3.34 -4.35 -6.60
C SER A 14 -4.16 -3.15 -7.09
N ALA A 15 -5.49 -3.26 -7.00
CA ALA A 15 -6.41 -2.31 -7.62
C ALA A 15 -6.48 -0.98 -6.86
N LEU A 16 -6.63 0.11 -7.59
CA LEU A 16 -6.95 1.43 -7.07
C LEU A 16 -8.36 1.84 -7.52
N TRP A 17 -9.16 2.34 -6.57
CA TRP A 17 -10.51 2.83 -6.80
C TRP A 17 -10.60 4.30 -6.39
N TYR A 18 -11.29 5.12 -7.18
CA TYR A 18 -11.48 6.54 -6.89
C TYR A 18 -12.90 7.00 -7.24
N LYS A 19 -13.37 8.07 -6.62
CA LYS A 19 -14.66 8.69 -6.95
C LYS A 19 -14.54 9.45 -8.26
N LYS A 20 -15.11 8.92 -9.34
CA LYS A 20 -15.08 9.49 -10.69
C LYS A 20 -15.64 10.92 -10.75
N ASP A 21 -16.66 11.21 -9.94
CA ASP A 21 -17.24 12.55 -9.91
C ASP A 21 -16.35 13.57 -9.19
N ARG A 22 -15.42 13.10 -8.34
CA ARG A 22 -14.49 13.95 -7.58
C ARG A 22 -13.14 14.12 -8.26
N PHE A 23 -12.63 13.10 -8.95
CA PHE A 23 -11.27 13.10 -9.47
C PHE A 23 -11.22 12.90 -10.98
N ASN A 24 -10.28 13.59 -11.64
CA ASN A 24 -9.78 13.28 -12.97
C ASN A 24 -8.54 12.39 -12.84
N VAL A 25 -8.41 11.38 -13.70
CA VAL A 25 -7.15 10.65 -13.88
C VAL A 25 -6.29 11.44 -14.86
N LEU A 26 -5.11 11.84 -14.45
CA LEU A 26 -4.12 12.49 -15.30
C LEU A 26 -3.20 11.49 -15.96
N ASP A 27 -2.75 10.48 -15.17
CA ASP A 27 -1.88 9.41 -15.64
C ASP A 27 -2.05 8.19 -14.74
N SER A 28 -1.70 7.00 -15.24
CA SER A 28 -1.75 5.74 -14.48
C SER A 28 -0.89 4.67 -15.08
N GLY A 29 -0.45 3.73 -14.25
CA GLY A 29 0.34 2.59 -14.72
C GLY A 29 0.49 1.52 -13.64
N TYR A 30 1.39 0.61 -13.94
CA TYR A 30 1.73 -0.50 -13.06
C TYR A 30 3.13 -0.99 -13.40
N PHE A 31 3.76 -1.68 -12.45
CA PHE A 31 5.04 -2.35 -12.64
C PHE A 31 5.13 -3.56 -11.71
N TRP A 32 5.93 -4.57 -12.10
CA TRP A 32 6.15 -5.75 -11.28
C TRP A 32 7.27 -5.49 -10.27
N LEU A 33 7.11 -6.07 -9.08
CA LEU A 33 8.15 -6.05 -8.05
C LEU A 33 9.14 -7.18 -8.34
N SER A 34 10.03 -6.94 -9.29
CA SER A 34 11.02 -7.90 -9.78
C SER A 34 12.24 -7.20 -10.37
N GLU A 35 13.26 -7.96 -10.71
CA GLU A 35 14.46 -7.46 -11.42
C GLU A 35 14.13 -6.97 -12.85
N THR A 36 12.95 -7.29 -13.35
CA THR A 36 12.44 -6.86 -14.66
C THR A 36 11.05 -6.25 -14.54
N PRO A 37 10.91 -5.05 -13.94
CA PRO A 37 9.62 -4.50 -13.53
C PRO A 37 8.66 -4.18 -14.68
N GLU A 38 9.17 -4.06 -15.90
CA GLU A 38 8.36 -3.80 -17.11
C GLU A 38 7.89 -5.10 -17.80
N VAL A 39 8.32 -6.27 -17.32
CA VAL A 39 7.95 -7.56 -17.91
C VAL A 39 6.73 -8.12 -17.21
N ALA A 40 5.62 -8.23 -17.95
CA ALA A 40 4.36 -8.76 -17.43
C ALA A 40 4.52 -10.18 -16.88
N GLY A 41 4.04 -10.41 -15.65
CA GLY A 41 4.12 -11.69 -14.97
C GLY A 41 5.52 -12.03 -14.48
N SER A 42 6.44 -11.09 -14.40
CA SER A 42 7.75 -11.33 -13.80
C SER A 42 7.65 -11.54 -12.31
N LYS A 43 8.38 -12.54 -11.81
CA LYS A 43 8.48 -12.88 -10.40
C LYS A 43 9.85 -12.48 -9.88
N GLY A 44 9.89 -11.65 -8.83
CA GLY A 44 11.15 -11.11 -8.32
C GLY A 44 11.81 -11.97 -7.25
N TRP A 45 13.11 -12.05 -7.30
CA TRP A 45 14.02 -12.61 -6.29
C TRP A 45 13.58 -13.99 -5.78
N ASP A 46 13.40 -14.11 -4.46
CA ASP A 46 12.94 -15.34 -3.77
C ASP A 46 11.41 -15.37 -3.59
N GLY A 47 10.66 -14.54 -4.32
CA GLY A 47 9.20 -14.43 -4.20
C GLY A 47 8.46 -15.74 -4.47
N ALA A 48 7.38 -15.99 -3.74
CA ALA A 48 6.52 -17.15 -3.94
C ALA A 48 5.62 -16.99 -5.18
N CYS A 49 5.23 -15.76 -5.49
CA CYS A 49 4.39 -15.43 -6.64
C CYS A 49 4.79 -14.05 -7.23
N GLU A 50 4.22 -13.74 -8.37
CA GLU A 50 4.31 -12.43 -9.00
C GLU A 50 3.68 -11.37 -8.09
N ARG A 51 4.33 -10.19 -7.98
CA ARG A 51 3.82 -9.05 -7.22
C ARG A 51 3.86 -7.81 -8.09
N ILE A 52 2.82 -6.99 -7.98
CA ILE A 52 2.60 -5.82 -8.81
C ILE A 52 2.29 -4.60 -7.95
N ALA A 53 2.74 -3.43 -8.38
CA ALA A 53 2.27 -2.15 -7.89
C ALA A 53 1.48 -1.44 -8.98
N SER A 54 0.31 -0.92 -8.63
CA SER A 54 -0.49 -0.06 -9.52
C SER A 54 -0.45 1.37 -8.99
N TRP A 55 -0.37 2.35 -9.88
CA TRP A 55 -0.32 3.76 -9.49
C TRP A 55 -1.21 4.62 -10.36
N VAL A 56 -1.58 5.80 -9.84
CA VAL A 56 -2.40 6.78 -10.52
C VAL A 56 -2.04 8.20 -10.08
N LYS A 57 -2.01 9.13 -11.03
CA LYS A 57 -2.03 10.57 -10.77
C LYS A 57 -3.45 11.08 -10.88
N LEU A 58 -3.95 11.71 -9.83
CA LEU A 58 -5.31 12.20 -9.70
C LEU A 58 -5.33 13.72 -9.52
N GLN A 59 -6.24 14.39 -10.19
CA GLN A 59 -6.58 15.79 -9.93
C GLN A 59 -7.94 15.87 -9.25
N ASP A 60 -8.01 16.54 -8.10
CA ASP A 60 -9.26 16.84 -7.41
C ASP A 60 -9.99 17.98 -8.12
N LYS A 61 -11.15 17.71 -8.70
CA LYS A 61 -11.98 18.66 -9.46
C LYS A 61 -12.47 19.87 -8.66
N VAL A 62 -12.40 19.80 -7.31
CA VAL A 62 -12.90 20.89 -6.44
C VAL A 62 -11.77 21.81 -6.01
N SER A 63 -10.64 21.25 -5.61
CA SER A 63 -9.48 22.02 -5.12
C SER A 63 -8.41 22.26 -6.17
N ASP A 64 -8.51 21.59 -7.32
CA ASP A 64 -7.53 21.58 -8.41
C ASP A 64 -6.16 20.98 -8.00
N LYS A 65 -6.07 20.43 -6.79
CA LYS A 65 -4.85 19.78 -6.30
C LYS A 65 -4.62 18.43 -6.97
N GLU A 66 -3.37 18.13 -7.22
CA GLU A 66 -2.95 16.85 -7.78
C GLU A 66 -2.33 15.95 -6.71
N TYR A 67 -2.47 14.65 -6.88
CA TYR A 67 -2.00 13.62 -5.96
C TYR A 67 -1.45 12.42 -6.72
N PHE A 68 -0.42 11.79 -6.17
CA PHE A 68 0.06 10.48 -6.60
C PHE A 68 -0.42 9.42 -5.62
N ALA A 69 -1.04 8.36 -6.10
CA ALA A 69 -1.44 7.22 -5.30
C ALA A 69 -0.89 5.92 -5.87
N LEU A 70 -0.40 5.04 -5.01
CA LEU A 70 0.10 3.71 -5.36
C LEU A 70 -0.49 2.67 -4.41
N ASN A 71 -0.82 1.49 -4.94
CA ASN A 71 -1.23 0.32 -4.16
C ASN A 71 -0.39 -0.90 -4.55
N THR A 72 0.02 -1.68 -3.56
CA THR A 72 0.82 -2.88 -3.77
C THR A 72 0.47 -3.98 -2.77
N HIS A 73 0.94 -5.20 -3.04
CA HIS A 73 0.86 -6.34 -2.14
C HIS A 73 2.20 -7.08 -2.20
N LEU A 74 3.00 -6.98 -1.15
CA LEU A 74 4.34 -7.57 -1.10
C LEU A 74 4.27 -9.11 -0.95
N ASP A 75 5.38 -9.77 -1.24
CA ASP A 75 5.43 -11.23 -1.14
C ASP A 75 5.32 -11.73 0.31
N HIS A 76 4.51 -12.78 0.50
CA HIS A 76 4.23 -13.33 1.83
C HIS A 76 5.30 -14.32 2.32
N VAL A 77 6.19 -14.81 1.42
CA VAL A 77 7.25 -15.79 1.75
C VAL A 77 8.63 -15.18 1.59
N GLY A 78 8.94 -14.63 0.40
CA GLY A 78 10.27 -14.15 0.02
C GLY A 78 10.73 -12.95 0.82
N GLY A 79 11.72 -13.13 1.68
CA GLY A 79 12.29 -12.04 2.47
C GLY A 79 13.09 -11.06 1.63
N MET A 80 13.83 -11.55 0.64
CA MET A 80 14.55 -10.72 -0.32
C MET A 80 13.57 -10.00 -1.24
N ALA A 81 12.54 -10.68 -1.73
CA ALA A 81 11.51 -10.09 -2.58
C ALA A 81 10.79 -8.91 -1.89
N ARG A 82 10.50 -8.99 -0.59
CA ARG A 82 9.96 -7.85 0.16
C ARG A 82 10.93 -6.69 0.25
N ARG A 83 12.20 -6.93 0.60
CA ARG A 83 13.19 -5.90 0.80
C ARG A 83 13.56 -5.17 -0.50
N GLU A 84 13.88 -5.92 -1.54
CA GLU A 84 14.23 -5.37 -2.84
C GLU A 84 13.00 -4.76 -3.54
N GLY A 85 11.82 -5.40 -3.39
CA GLY A 85 10.55 -4.87 -3.90
C GLY A 85 10.19 -3.52 -3.28
N ILE A 86 10.47 -3.31 -2.00
CA ILE A 86 10.30 -2.00 -1.33
C ILE A 86 11.30 -0.97 -1.87
N SER A 87 12.57 -1.32 -2.04
CA SER A 87 13.55 -0.40 -2.61
C SER A 87 13.13 0.05 -4.01
N LEU A 88 12.76 -0.89 -4.88
CA LEU A 88 12.22 -0.58 -6.21
C LEU A 88 10.95 0.30 -6.13
N MET A 89 10.04 0.01 -5.20
CA MET A 89 8.82 0.81 -5.03
C MET A 89 9.16 2.26 -4.63
N LEU A 90 10.08 2.48 -3.69
CA LEU A 90 10.47 3.83 -3.26
C LEU A 90 11.09 4.61 -4.42
N ASP A 91 12.02 4.00 -5.18
CA ASP A 91 12.61 4.59 -6.38
C ASP A 91 11.53 5.01 -7.38
N ARG A 92 10.56 4.11 -7.67
CA ARG A 92 9.46 4.38 -8.59
C ARG A 92 8.48 5.44 -8.06
N VAL A 93 8.18 5.45 -6.77
CA VAL A 93 7.38 6.51 -6.15
C VAL A 93 8.08 7.86 -6.31
N ASN A 94 9.39 7.91 -6.07
CA ASN A 94 10.16 9.13 -6.22
C ASN A 94 10.17 9.65 -7.66
N GLU A 95 10.44 8.77 -8.63
CA GLU A 95 10.45 9.08 -10.06
C GLU A 95 9.06 9.53 -10.56
N LEU A 96 8.04 8.70 -10.29
CA LEU A 96 6.72 8.87 -10.89
C LEU A 96 5.89 9.96 -10.22
N SER A 97 6.07 10.22 -8.92
CA SER A 97 5.27 11.25 -8.23
C SER A 97 5.60 12.67 -8.65
N ASP A 98 6.82 12.92 -9.14
CA ASP A 98 7.28 14.25 -9.58
C ASP A 98 7.03 15.35 -8.54
N GLY A 99 7.25 15.01 -7.26
CA GLY A 99 7.06 15.92 -6.13
C GLY A 99 5.61 16.13 -5.68
N LEU A 100 4.63 15.51 -6.33
CA LEU A 100 3.23 15.54 -5.90
C LEU A 100 3.05 14.95 -4.48
N PRO A 101 2.03 15.35 -3.74
CA PRO A 101 1.59 14.67 -2.53
C PRO A 101 1.36 13.18 -2.80
N VAL A 102 1.99 12.30 -1.98
CA VAL A 102 2.03 10.85 -2.20
C VAL A 102 1.19 10.12 -1.17
N ILE A 103 0.41 9.14 -1.64
CA ILE A 103 -0.29 8.15 -0.82
C ILE A 103 0.12 6.76 -1.32
N VAL A 104 0.71 5.94 -0.46
CA VAL A 104 1.02 4.53 -0.75
C VAL A 104 0.21 3.65 0.19
N THR A 105 -0.49 2.67 -0.38
CA THR A 105 -1.32 1.72 0.36
C THR A 105 -0.93 0.28 0.03
N GLY A 106 -1.25 -0.65 0.91
CA GLY A 106 -1.11 -2.08 0.57
C GLY A 106 -0.96 -3.00 1.77
N ASP A 107 -0.96 -4.29 1.45
CA ASP A 107 -0.48 -5.34 2.33
C ASP A 107 1.03 -5.51 2.12
N PHE A 108 1.80 -5.16 3.14
CA PHE A 108 3.27 -5.23 3.10
C PHE A 108 3.81 -6.58 3.59
N ASN A 109 2.93 -7.50 4.04
CA ASN A 109 3.33 -8.78 4.62
C ASN A 109 4.50 -8.67 5.62
N SER A 110 4.54 -7.57 6.35
CA SER A 110 5.65 -7.18 7.24
C SER A 110 5.13 -6.39 8.42
N GLU A 111 5.53 -6.77 9.63
CA GLU A 111 5.16 -6.06 10.86
C GLU A 111 6.00 -4.78 11.05
N PRO A 112 5.56 -3.82 11.91
CA PRO A 112 6.21 -2.51 12.07
C PRO A 112 7.69 -2.56 12.44
N GLU A 113 8.09 -3.59 13.20
CA GLU A 113 9.49 -3.76 13.64
C GLU A 113 10.39 -4.46 12.61
N SER A 114 9.84 -4.89 11.49
CA SER A 114 10.61 -5.52 10.41
C SER A 114 11.56 -4.54 9.72
N ASP A 115 12.65 -5.07 9.15
CA ASP A 115 13.59 -4.27 8.37
C ASP A 115 12.92 -3.64 7.13
N VAL A 116 11.89 -4.28 6.59
CA VAL A 116 11.09 -3.79 5.45
C VAL A 116 10.40 -2.47 5.81
N ILE A 117 9.64 -2.43 6.91
CA ILE A 117 8.91 -1.22 7.32
C ILE A 117 9.87 -0.15 7.84
N LYS A 118 10.92 -0.54 8.56
CA LYS A 118 11.99 0.39 8.97
C LYS A 118 12.65 1.05 7.75
N HIS A 119 12.91 0.32 6.68
CA HIS A 119 13.46 0.89 5.45
C HIS A 119 12.52 1.91 4.79
N VAL A 120 11.21 1.61 4.74
CA VAL A 120 10.20 2.56 4.22
C VAL A 120 10.19 3.86 5.01
N THR A 121 10.36 3.79 6.34
CA THR A 121 10.17 4.93 7.26
C THR A 121 11.48 5.55 7.75
N ASP A 122 12.63 5.09 7.27
CA ASP A 122 13.94 5.61 7.67
C ASP A 122 14.13 7.05 7.18
N SER A 123 14.05 8.01 8.09
CA SER A 123 14.23 9.44 7.80
C SER A 123 15.62 9.81 7.26
N ALA A 124 16.61 8.92 7.36
CA ALA A 124 17.91 9.10 6.71
C ALA A 124 17.84 8.86 5.18
N ASN A 125 16.84 8.10 4.72
CA ASN A 125 16.56 7.94 3.30
C ASN A 125 15.71 9.12 2.79
N PRO A 126 16.18 9.93 1.82
CA PRO A 126 15.42 11.05 1.25
C PRO A 126 14.09 10.60 0.58
N GLU A 127 13.98 9.32 0.23
CA GLU A 127 12.79 8.74 -0.40
C GLU A 127 11.80 8.12 0.60
N HIS A 128 12.10 8.18 1.89
CA HIS A 128 11.25 7.61 2.92
C HIS A 128 9.80 8.10 2.87
N LEU A 129 8.91 7.27 3.38
CA LEU A 129 7.50 7.59 3.55
C LEU A 129 7.18 7.67 5.05
N THR A 130 6.17 8.45 5.38
CA THR A 130 5.67 8.58 6.75
C THR A 130 4.51 7.62 6.97
N ASP A 131 4.58 6.77 7.99
CA ASP A 131 3.46 5.92 8.39
C ASP A 131 2.30 6.78 8.91
N ALA A 132 1.14 6.69 8.25
CA ALA A 132 -0.05 7.47 8.59
C ALA A 132 -0.55 7.18 10.02
N ARG A 133 -0.33 5.97 10.54
CA ARG A 133 -0.69 5.63 11.92
C ARG A 133 0.16 6.41 12.93
N GLN A 134 1.46 6.52 12.67
CA GLN A 134 2.38 7.26 13.55
C GLN A 134 2.20 8.77 13.41
N ALA A 135 1.89 9.26 12.21
CA ALA A 135 1.68 10.68 11.95
C ALA A 135 0.34 11.22 12.47
N SER A 136 -0.64 10.35 12.69
CA SER A 136 -1.98 10.76 13.13
C SER A 136 -2.04 11.05 14.62
N SER A 137 -2.65 12.17 14.98
CA SER A 137 -2.99 12.48 16.39
C SER A 137 -4.26 11.76 16.87
N ILE A 138 -5.06 11.22 15.95
CA ILE A 138 -6.30 10.50 16.23
C ILE A 138 -6.18 9.10 15.63
N VAL A 139 -6.03 8.09 16.48
CA VAL A 139 -5.94 6.69 16.09
C VAL A 139 -7.09 5.92 16.70
N TYR A 140 -7.84 5.17 15.88
CA TYR A 140 -8.97 4.35 16.28
C TYR A 140 -8.78 2.88 15.86
N GLY A 141 -9.40 1.97 16.61
CA GLY A 141 -9.42 0.55 16.32
C GLY A 141 -8.24 -0.24 16.90
N PRO A 142 -8.11 -1.52 16.51
CA PRO A 142 -7.08 -2.40 17.04
C PRO A 142 -5.67 -2.04 16.54
N SER A 143 -4.67 -2.75 17.08
CA SER A 143 -3.28 -2.60 16.66
C SER A 143 -2.85 -3.62 15.59
N TRP A 144 -3.80 -4.32 14.98
CA TRP A 144 -3.59 -5.36 13.98
C TRP A 144 -4.53 -5.16 12.80
N SER A 145 -4.16 -5.68 11.64
CA SER A 145 -4.97 -5.61 10.42
C SER A 145 -5.29 -6.98 9.82
N PHE A 146 -4.51 -8.01 10.13
CA PHE A 146 -4.73 -9.38 9.64
C PHE A 146 -5.18 -10.32 10.75
N HIS A 147 -6.18 -11.18 10.49
CA HIS A 147 -6.76 -12.09 11.49
C HIS A 147 -7.21 -13.46 10.95
N ASP A 148 -7.00 -13.73 9.65
CA ASP A 148 -7.41 -14.98 8.98
C ASP A 148 -8.84 -15.41 9.34
N PHE A 149 -9.82 -14.57 9.02
CA PHE A 149 -11.24 -14.78 9.34
C PHE A 149 -11.48 -15.10 10.83
N GLY A 150 -10.68 -14.51 11.71
CA GLY A 150 -10.76 -14.69 13.16
C GLY A 150 -10.06 -15.93 13.71
N LYS A 151 -9.39 -16.74 12.89
CA LYS A 151 -8.67 -17.93 13.33
C LYS A 151 -7.43 -17.60 14.15
N ILE A 152 -6.77 -16.47 13.86
CA ILE A 152 -5.61 -16.01 14.65
C ILE A 152 -6.10 -15.47 15.99
N PRO A 153 -5.57 -15.96 17.13
CA PRO A 153 -5.88 -15.42 18.46
C PRO A 153 -5.63 -13.89 18.50
N TYR A 154 -6.52 -13.15 19.16
CA TYR A 154 -6.51 -11.69 19.15
C TYR A 154 -5.13 -11.06 19.46
N ASN A 155 -4.42 -11.63 20.45
CA ASN A 155 -3.10 -11.14 20.87
C ASN A 155 -1.93 -11.57 19.97
N LYS A 156 -2.20 -12.28 18.87
CA LYS A 156 -1.19 -12.72 17.90
C LYS A 156 -1.44 -12.17 16.50
N ARG A 157 -2.47 -11.34 16.32
CA ARG A 157 -2.82 -10.75 15.03
C ARG A 157 -1.80 -9.68 14.66
N PRO A 158 -1.16 -9.76 13.48
CA PRO A 158 -0.18 -8.78 13.06
C PRO A 158 -0.82 -7.54 12.41
N LEU A 159 -0.09 -6.44 12.43
CA LEU A 159 -0.32 -5.27 11.56
C LEU A 159 0.58 -5.44 10.33
N ILE A 160 -0.02 -5.61 9.16
CA ILE A 160 0.69 -5.80 7.89
C ILE A 160 0.13 -4.93 6.76
N ASP A 161 -1.00 -4.26 6.98
CA ASP A 161 -1.61 -3.32 6.04
C ASP A 161 -1.30 -1.88 6.46
N TYR A 162 -0.82 -1.09 5.51
CA TYR A 162 -0.35 0.27 5.78
C TYR A 162 -0.93 1.29 4.81
N VAL A 163 -0.97 2.52 5.29
CA VAL A 163 -1.06 3.74 4.49
C VAL A 163 0.14 4.60 4.85
N PHE A 164 0.95 4.89 3.86
CA PHE A 164 2.08 5.82 3.97
C PHE A 164 1.80 7.09 3.20
N VAL A 165 2.37 8.20 3.66
CA VAL A 165 2.23 9.52 3.03
C VAL A 165 3.59 10.22 2.88
N ARG A 166 3.69 11.14 1.90
CA ARG A 166 4.87 11.99 1.69
C ARG A 166 4.46 13.32 1.04
N ASN A 167 5.40 14.25 0.95
CA ASN A 167 5.29 15.53 0.26
C ASN A 167 4.14 16.42 0.80
N GLY A 168 4.14 16.62 2.12
CA GLY A 168 3.30 17.63 2.76
C GLY A 168 1.85 17.22 3.05
N LEU A 169 1.45 15.97 2.80
CA LEU A 169 0.16 15.47 3.25
C LEU A 169 0.12 15.39 4.78
N LYS A 170 -0.86 16.06 5.36
CA LYS A 170 -1.13 15.99 6.79
C LYS A 170 -2.14 14.91 7.09
N VAL A 171 -1.78 13.95 7.95
CA VAL A 171 -2.69 12.91 8.41
C VAL A 171 -3.55 13.44 9.55
N LEU A 172 -4.85 13.52 9.34
CA LEU A 172 -5.81 14.01 10.34
C LEU A 172 -6.34 12.89 11.23
N ARG A 173 -6.62 11.73 10.64
CA ARG A 173 -7.19 10.56 11.34
C ARG A 173 -6.69 9.28 10.71
N TYR A 174 -6.50 8.28 11.57
CA TYR A 174 -6.21 6.91 11.17
C TYR A 174 -7.15 5.95 11.91
N GLY A 175 -7.67 4.95 11.25
CA GLY A 175 -8.51 3.94 11.87
C GLY A 175 -8.36 2.57 11.23
N ILE A 176 -8.39 1.52 12.06
CA ILE A 176 -8.55 0.14 11.63
C ILE A 176 -9.97 -0.27 11.98
N LEU A 177 -10.78 -0.60 10.97
CA LEU A 177 -12.21 -0.84 11.09
C LEU A 177 -12.48 -2.34 11.26
N ALA A 178 -12.41 -2.82 12.49
CA ALA A 178 -12.53 -4.24 12.83
C ALA A 178 -13.99 -4.65 13.15
N GLU A 179 -14.95 -4.08 12.43
CA GLU A 179 -16.35 -4.43 12.55
C GLU A 179 -16.62 -5.84 11.99
N THR A 180 -17.60 -6.51 12.57
CA THR A 180 -18.10 -7.81 12.12
C THR A 180 -19.53 -7.68 11.67
N GLU A 181 -19.96 -8.50 10.72
CA GLU A 181 -21.33 -8.62 10.28
C GLU A 181 -21.83 -10.05 10.53
N ASN A 182 -23.01 -10.19 11.14
CA ASN A 182 -23.60 -11.49 11.47
C ASN A 182 -22.65 -12.44 12.22
N ASN A 183 -21.86 -11.89 13.16
CA ASN A 183 -20.83 -12.60 13.92
C ASN A 183 -19.69 -13.20 13.08
N GLY A 184 -19.48 -12.71 11.87
CA GLY A 184 -18.40 -13.10 10.96
C GLY A 184 -17.58 -11.92 10.47
N PHE A 185 -16.44 -12.23 9.89
CA PHE A 185 -15.57 -11.25 9.21
C PHE A 185 -15.83 -11.29 7.70
N LEU A 186 -15.92 -10.13 7.06
CA LEU A 186 -16.12 -9.98 5.61
C LEU A 186 -14.86 -10.29 4.79
N SER A 187 -13.69 -10.22 5.42
CA SER A 187 -12.39 -10.50 4.85
C SER A 187 -11.51 -11.14 5.92
N ASP A 188 -10.37 -11.66 5.58
CA ASP A 188 -9.30 -12.08 6.49
C ASP A 188 -8.44 -10.92 7.00
N HIS A 189 -8.56 -9.75 6.37
CA HIS A 189 -8.01 -8.47 6.82
C HIS A 189 -9.11 -7.50 7.25
N THR A 190 -8.72 -6.48 8.02
CA THR A 190 -9.57 -5.35 8.39
C THR A 190 -9.23 -4.12 7.54
N PRO A 191 -10.22 -3.33 7.10
CA PRO A 191 -9.96 -2.09 6.37
C PRO A 191 -9.17 -1.08 7.20
N VAL A 192 -8.23 -0.41 6.55
CA VAL A 192 -7.53 0.76 7.09
C VAL A 192 -8.10 2.03 6.46
N LEU A 193 -8.56 2.96 7.30
CA LEU A 193 -9.12 4.25 6.88
C LEU A 193 -8.21 5.38 7.32
N VAL A 194 -7.83 6.25 6.38
CA VAL A 194 -7.01 7.44 6.67
C VAL A 194 -7.68 8.68 6.08
N THR A 195 -7.69 9.76 6.86
CA THR A 195 -8.10 11.08 6.37
C THR A 195 -6.85 11.97 6.29
N VAL A 196 -6.63 12.57 5.12
CA VAL A 196 -5.50 13.47 4.85
C VAL A 196 -6.00 14.86 4.39
N GLU A 197 -5.13 15.87 4.55
CA GLU A 197 -5.34 17.25 4.10
C GLU A 197 -4.11 17.78 3.34
#